data_f1ed11046a9a527de4375420315e4acd
#
_entry.id   f1ed11046a9a527de4375420315e4acd
#
_cell.length_a   1.000
_cell.length_b   1.000
_cell.length_c   1.000
_cell.angle_alpha   90.00
_cell.angle_beta   90.00
_cell.angle_gamma   90.00
#
_symmetry.space_group_name_H-M   'P 1'
#
loop_
_entity.id
_entity.type
_entity.pdbx_description
1 polymer ?
#
loop_
_entity_poly.entity_id
_entity_poly.type
_entity_poly.pdbx_seq_one_letter_code
_entity_poly.pdbx_strand_id
1 'polypeptide(L)'
;MKTPSIPNHSETPSQTTLVLGGSGKTGRRIVQRLRDKGLPVRVASRSSETPFEWNDPSTWAPALQDAHSVYIAYYPDLAVPGAAEAIQRLVDLSKEAGVQKLVLLSGRGEEEAQRCEGIVQRSGLDWTVVRCGWFNQNFSEYFMRDMVLDGVIALPFSGHAEPFVDVDDIAEVATAALSEPGHSGKVYELTGPELLTFPEIAEKLSRAAGREVRFQPITREEFVEGLVNESVPKELVDLLDYLFTFVLDGRNAYLADGVERALGRPPRDFDTFARDAAATGCWDSQEPLKDAA
;
A
#
# COMPACT_ATOMS: atom_id res chain seq x y z
N MET A 1 -56.81 -17.37 -23.38
CA MET A 1 -55.48 -16.88 -23.85
C MET A 1 -54.72 -16.35 -22.63
N LYS A 2 -53.69 -17.05 -22.20
CA LYS A 2 -52.82 -16.61 -21.09
C LYS A 2 -51.63 -15.91 -21.71
N THR A 3 -51.43 -14.65 -21.40
CA THR A 3 -50.26 -13.86 -21.78
C THR A 3 -49.04 -14.38 -21.04
N PRO A 4 -47.92 -14.66 -21.70
CA PRO A 4 -46.69 -15.06 -21.00
C PRO A 4 -46.07 -13.83 -20.32
N SER A 5 -45.86 -13.95 -19.00
CA SER A 5 -45.10 -12.98 -18.20
C SER A 5 -43.62 -13.07 -18.59
N ILE A 6 -43.09 -12.00 -19.12
CA ILE A 6 -41.64 -11.82 -19.34
C ILE A 6 -41.01 -11.54 -17.98
N PRO A 7 -40.01 -12.32 -17.52
CA PRO A 7 -39.28 -11.97 -16.32
C PRO A 7 -38.36 -10.78 -16.65
N ASN A 8 -38.68 -9.64 -16.06
CA ASN A 8 -37.86 -8.44 -16.14
C ASN A 8 -36.69 -8.59 -15.12
N HIS A 9 -35.64 -9.31 -15.50
CA HIS A 9 -34.39 -9.28 -14.78
C HIS A 9 -33.59 -8.08 -15.31
N SER A 10 -33.84 -6.91 -14.73
CA SER A 10 -32.87 -5.85 -14.73
C SER A 10 -31.75 -6.29 -13.78
N GLU A 11 -30.81 -7.08 -14.26
CA GLU A 11 -29.56 -7.31 -13.56
C GLU A 11 -28.86 -5.96 -13.45
N THR A 12 -28.86 -5.38 -12.26
CA THR A 12 -28.00 -4.25 -11.93
C THR A 12 -26.56 -4.72 -12.22
N PRO A 13 -25.77 -4.01 -13.04
CA PRO A 13 -24.39 -4.42 -13.32
C PRO A 13 -23.66 -4.69 -12.00
N SER A 14 -22.97 -5.81 -11.94
CA SER A 14 -22.15 -6.17 -10.77
C SER A 14 -21.22 -5.01 -10.43
N GLN A 15 -21.36 -4.43 -9.25
CA GLN A 15 -20.45 -3.37 -8.75
C GLN A 15 -19.24 -3.98 -8.04
N THR A 16 -18.75 -5.11 -8.53
CA THR A 16 -17.62 -5.82 -7.92
C THR A 16 -16.35 -4.99 -7.95
N THR A 17 -15.75 -4.81 -6.79
CA THR A 17 -14.43 -4.21 -6.64
C THR A 17 -13.36 -5.29 -6.72
N LEU A 18 -12.44 -5.18 -7.67
CA LEU A 18 -11.23 -5.99 -7.73
C LEU A 18 -10.12 -5.36 -6.90
N VAL A 19 -9.51 -6.12 -6.00
CA VAL A 19 -8.38 -5.66 -5.19
C VAL A 19 -7.13 -6.42 -5.60
N LEU A 20 -6.27 -5.77 -6.41
CA LEU A 20 -4.95 -6.30 -6.77
C LEU A 20 -4.01 -6.18 -5.57
N GLY A 21 -3.25 -7.25 -5.29
CA GLY A 21 -2.46 -7.32 -4.07
C GLY A 21 -3.33 -7.46 -2.81
N GLY A 22 -4.50 -8.11 -2.93
CA GLY A 22 -5.49 -8.20 -1.85
C GLY A 22 -5.07 -8.99 -0.62
N SER A 23 -3.95 -9.72 -0.67
CA SER A 23 -3.30 -10.36 0.50
C SER A 23 -2.27 -9.46 1.20
N GLY A 24 -1.83 -8.38 0.55
CA GLY A 24 -0.84 -7.45 1.08
C GLY A 24 -1.36 -6.54 2.21
N LYS A 25 -0.47 -5.71 2.77
CA LYS A 25 -0.76 -4.83 3.93
C LYS A 25 -2.00 -3.95 3.72
N THR A 26 -2.07 -3.22 2.62
CA THR A 26 -3.19 -2.35 2.31
C THR A 26 -4.39 -3.15 1.78
N GLY A 27 -4.13 -4.08 0.84
CA GLY A 27 -5.18 -4.82 0.16
C GLY A 27 -6.07 -5.63 1.09
N ARG A 28 -5.51 -6.39 2.05
CA ARG A 28 -6.32 -7.18 3.00
C ARG A 28 -7.23 -6.31 3.88
N ARG A 29 -6.78 -5.12 4.25
CA ARG A 29 -7.57 -4.17 5.03
C ARG A 29 -8.70 -3.55 4.20
N ILE A 30 -8.44 -3.26 2.94
CA ILE A 30 -9.47 -2.79 1.99
C ILE A 30 -10.51 -3.88 1.76
N VAL A 31 -10.08 -5.12 1.53
CA VAL A 31 -10.97 -6.28 1.36
C VAL A 31 -11.88 -6.45 2.57
N GLN A 32 -11.31 -6.39 3.79
CA GLN A 32 -12.09 -6.51 5.01
C GLN A 32 -13.12 -5.38 5.13
N ARG A 33 -12.71 -4.12 4.92
CA ARG A 33 -13.61 -2.95 5.00
C ARG A 33 -14.74 -3.00 3.96
N LEU A 34 -14.45 -3.44 2.74
CA LEU A 34 -15.49 -3.62 1.71
C LEU A 34 -16.49 -4.73 2.09
N ARG A 35 -16.01 -5.86 2.65
CA ARG A 35 -16.87 -6.93 3.16
C ARG A 35 -17.73 -6.49 4.32
N ASP A 36 -17.18 -5.73 5.27
CA ASP A 36 -17.91 -5.18 6.41
C ASP A 36 -19.03 -4.22 5.98
N LYS A 37 -18.82 -3.50 4.84
CA LYS A 37 -19.85 -2.69 4.19
C LYS A 37 -20.86 -3.51 3.35
N GLY A 38 -20.72 -4.83 3.26
CA GLY A 38 -21.56 -5.69 2.43
C GLY A 38 -21.38 -5.49 0.91
N LEU A 39 -20.23 -4.93 0.49
CA LEU A 39 -19.95 -4.64 -0.91
C LEU A 39 -19.27 -5.84 -1.59
N PRO A 40 -19.62 -6.14 -2.86
CA PRO A 40 -18.98 -7.22 -3.61
C PRO A 40 -17.48 -6.92 -3.81
N VAL A 41 -16.62 -7.82 -3.37
CA VAL A 41 -15.17 -7.71 -3.50
C VAL A 41 -14.55 -9.00 -4.00
N ARG A 42 -13.67 -8.89 -4.97
CA ARG A 42 -12.83 -9.96 -5.51
C ARG A 42 -11.38 -9.69 -5.13
N VAL A 43 -10.76 -10.69 -4.51
CA VAL A 43 -9.34 -10.65 -4.13
C VAL A 43 -8.52 -11.21 -5.28
N ALA A 44 -7.53 -10.46 -5.73
CA ALA A 44 -6.58 -10.90 -6.74
C ALA A 44 -5.15 -10.88 -6.17
N SER A 45 -4.51 -12.04 -6.15
CA SER A 45 -3.14 -12.25 -5.69
C SER A 45 -2.60 -13.56 -6.28
N ARG A 46 -1.32 -13.86 -6.07
CA ARG A 46 -0.69 -15.09 -6.56
C ARG A 46 -1.37 -16.36 -6.06
N SER A 47 -1.94 -16.35 -4.86
CA SER A 47 -2.51 -17.53 -4.18
C SER A 47 -4.04 -17.45 -3.98
N SER A 48 -4.73 -16.44 -4.53
CA SER A 48 -6.18 -16.32 -4.42
C SER A 48 -6.91 -17.10 -5.52
N GLU A 49 -8.24 -17.25 -5.36
CA GLU A 49 -9.11 -17.85 -6.38
C GLU A 49 -9.08 -17.10 -7.73
N THR A 50 -8.72 -15.81 -7.70
CA THR A 50 -8.44 -15.03 -8.90
C THR A 50 -6.93 -14.79 -8.96
N PRO A 51 -6.16 -15.65 -9.67
CA PRO A 51 -4.72 -15.47 -9.78
C PRO A 51 -4.37 -14.16 -10.47
N PHE A 52 -3.40 -13.44 -9.89
CA PHE A 52 -2.86 -12.23 -10.48
C PHE A 52 -1.38 -12.08 -10.12
N GLU A 53 -0.54 -11.96 -11.13
CA GLU A 53 0.89 -11.74 -10.99
C GLU A 53 1.37 -10.60 -11.89
N TRP A 54 2.12 -9.64 -11.32
CA TRP A 54 2.67 -8.53 -12.09
C TRP A 54 3.66 -8.99 -13.17
N ASN A 55 4.36 -10.10 -12.93
CA ASN A 55 5.31 -10.68 -13.89
C ASN A 55 4.68 -11.67 -14.88
N ASP A 56 3.38 -11.94 -14.77
CA ASP A 56 2.62 -12.76 -15.71
C ASP A 56 1.39 -12.04 -16.26
N PRO A 57 1.56 -11.29 -17.37
CA PRO A 57 0.45 -10.54 -17.99
C PRO A 57 -0.71 -11.41 -18.47
N SER A 58 -0.56 -12.73 -18.58
CA SER A 58 -1.66 -13.62 -18.97
C SER A 58 -2.75 -13.71 -17.90
N THR A 59 -2.42 -13.39 -16.64
CA THR A 59 -3.34 -13.40 -15.49
C THR A 59 -4.21 -12.13 -15.42
N TRP A 60 -3.85 -11.04 -16.11
CA TRP A 60 -4.45 -9.72 -15.87
C TRP A 60 -5.85 -9.61 -16.46
N ALA A 61 -6.03 -9.93 -17.75
CA ALA A 61 -7.33 -9.82 -18.39
C ALA A 61 -8.41 -10.72 -17.74
N PRO A 62 -8.13 -11.99 -17.38
CA PRO A 62 -9.07 -12.81 -16.63
C PRO A 62 -9.46 -12.21 -15.26
N ALA A 63 -8.49 -11.62 -14.55
CA ALA A 63 -8.76 -11.00 -13.25
C ALA A 63 -9.66 -9.76 -13.35
N LEU A 64 -9.54 -8.99 -14.44
CA LEU A 64 -10.31 -7.75 -14.68
C LEU A 64 -11.75 -8.03 -15.15
N GLN A 65 -12.07 -9.24 -15.60
CA GLN A 65 -13.40 -9.55 -16.12
C GLN A 65 -14.48 -9.24 -15.09
N ASP A 66 -15.56 -8.55 -15.49
CA ASP A 66 -16.70 -8.16 -14.66
C ASP A 66 -16.35 -7.29 -13.42
N ALA A 67 -15.16 -6.68 -13.39
CA ALA A 67 -14.80 -5.73 -12.36
C ALA A 67 -15.37 -4.35 -12.70
N HIS A 68 -16.05 -3.71 -11.73
CA HIS A 68 -16.54 -2.33 -11.85
C HIS A 68 -15.46 -1.33 -11.44
N SER A 69 -14.75 -1.61 -10.36
CA SER A 69 -13.67 -0.78 -9.83
C SER A 69 -12.45 -1.63 -9.49
N VAL A 70 -11.27 -1.05 -9.60
CA VAL A 70 -10.00 -1.74 -9.35
C VAL A 70 -9.14 -0.93 -8.37
N TYR A 71 -8.75 -1.57 -7.28
CA TYR A 71 -7.65 -1.08 -6.44
C TYR A 71 -6.33 -1.65 -6.97
N ILE A 72 -5.35 -0.78 -7.17
CA ILE A 72 -4.05 -1.13 -7.76
C ILE A 72 -2.96 -0.92 -6.72
N ALA A 73 -2.37 -2.03 -6.24
CA ALA A 73 -1.11 -2.04 -5.50
C ALA A 73 -0.08 -2.78 -6.35
N TYR A 74 0.93 -2.06 -6.83
CA TYR A 74 2.00 -2.63 -7.64
C TYR A 74 3.04 -3.31 -6.74
N TYR A 75 3.64 -4.40 -7.22
CA TYR A 75 4.67 -5.14 -6.50
C TYR A 75 5.94 -5.28 -7.36
N PRO A 76 7.14 -5.06 -6.77
CA PRO A 76 7.36 -4.72 -5.35
C PRO A 76 7.02 -3.27 -5.00
N ASP A 77 7.20 -2.33 -5.93
CA ASP A 77 6.94 -0.89 -5.74
C ASP A 77 6.85 -0.17 -7.10
N LEU A 78 6.11 0.94 -7.18
CA LEU A 78 6.02 1.76 -8.41
C LEU A 78 7.34 2.46 -8.78
N ALA A 79 8.30 2.53 -7.86
CA ALA A 79 9.61 3.12 -8.12
C ALA A 79 10.51 2.25 -9.01
N VAL A 80 10.17 0.97 -9.23
CA VAL A 80 11.01 0.07 -10.03
C VAL A 80 10.88 0.34 -11.54
N PRO A 81 11.94 0.13 -12.33
CA PRO A 81 11.87 0.20 -13.77
C PRO A 81 10.82 -0.75 -14.36
N GLY A 82 10.06 -0.28 -15.34
CA GLY A 82 9.00 -1.06 -15.99
C GLY A 82 7.62 -0.95 -15.33
N ALA A 83 7.50 -0.30 -14.16
CA ALA A 83 6.23 -0.10 -13.50
C ALA A 83 5.26 0.73 -14.37
N ALA A 84 5.73 1.80 -15.01
CA ALA A 84 4.88 2.63 -15.85
C ALA A 84 4.30 1.87 -17.05
N GLU A 85 5.10 1.03 -17.72
CA GLU A 85 4.65 0.18 -18.83
C GLU A 85 3.61 -0.84 -18.36
N ALA A 86 3.81 -1.44 -17.19
CA ALA A 86 2.86 -2.37 -16.59
C ALA A 86 1.54 -1.67 -16.23
N ILE A 87 1.60 -0.50 -15.61
CA ILE A 87 0.40 0.30 -15.28
C ILE A 87 -0.33 0.75 -16.55
N GLN A 88 0.39 1.18 -17.61
CA GLN A 88 -0.25 1.52 -18.86
C GLN A 88 -1.03 0.33 -19.44
N ARG A 89 -0.39 -0.84 -19.49
CA ARG A 89 -1.04 -2.06 -19.99
C ARG A 89 -2.27 -2.44 -19.14
N LEU A 90 -2.16 -2.35 -17.81
CA LEU A 90 -3.29 -2.65 -16.91
C LEU A 90 -4.45 -1.68 -17.15
N VAL A 91 -4.17 -0.39 -17.34
CA VAL A 91 -5.18 0.63 -17.66
C VAL A 91 -5.89 0.31 -18.98
N ASP A 92 -5.14 -0.07 -20.03
CA ASP A 92 -5.73 -0.42 -21.32
C ASP A 92 -6.64 -1.66 -21.21
N LEU A 93 -6.18 -2.71 -20.56
CA LEU A 93 -6.99 -3.90 -20.27
C LEU A 93 -8.22 -3.60 -19.39
N SER A 94 -8.08 -2.69 -18.43
CA SER A 94 -9.22 -2.24 -17.61
C SER A 94 -10.30 -1.57 -18.43
N LYS A 95 -9.92 -0.74 -19.43
CA LYS A 95 -10.86 -0.11 -20.36
C LYS A 95 -11.55 -1.15 -21.24
N GLU A 96 -10.79 -2.12 -21.77
CA GLU A 96 -11.33 -3.22 -22.58
C GLU A 96 -12.33 -4.08 -21.77
N ALA A 97 -12.06 -4.32 -20.50
CA ALA A 97 -12.92 -5.06 -19.59
C ALA A 97 -14.15 -4.25 -19.09
N GLY A 98 -14.25 -2.96 -19.43
CA GLY A 98 -15.37 -2.11 -19.02
C GLY A 98 -15.29 -1.60 -17.58
N VAL A 99 -14.12 -1.64 -16.94
CA VAL A 99 -13.88 -1.04 -15.63
C VAL A 99 -14.23 0.45 -15.68
N GLN A 100 -14.86 0.96 -14.62
CA GLN A 100 -15.28 2.35 -14.54
C GLN A 100 -14.39 3.20 -13.64
N LYS A 101 -13.72 2.59 -12.64
CA LYS A 101 -12.97 3.33 -11.64
C LYS A 101 -11.64 2.63 -11.29
N LEU A 102 -10.58 3.44 -11.15
CA LEU A 102 -9.25 3.01 -10.70
C LEU A 102 -8.85 3.75 -9.42
N VAL A 103 -8.36 3.03 -8.42
CA VAL A 103 -7.74 3.62 -7.23
C VAL A 103 -6.31 3.11 -7.15
N LEU A 104 -5.33 3.99 -7.35
CA LEU A 104 -3.90 3.65 -7.37
C LEU A 104 -3.26 3.98 -6.03
N LEU A 105 -2.60 3.00 -5.40
CA LEU A 105 -1.63 3.25 -4.34
C LEU A 105 -0.33 3.73 -4.96
N SER A 106 0.19 4.86 -4.52
CA SER A 106 1.40 5.49 -5.08
C SER A 106 2.36 5.94 -3.99
N GLY A 107 3.62 6.17 -4.38
CA GLY A 107 4.72 6.59 -3.52
C GLY A 107 4.99 8.09 -3.58
N ARG A 108 5.37 8.67 -2.43
CA ARG A 108 5.81 10.07 -2.32
C ARG A 108 7.27 10.21 -2.71
N GLY A 109 7.57 11.27 -3.47
CA GLY A 109 8.95 11.61 -3.82
C GLY A 109 9.60 10.70 -4.88
N GLU A 110 8.83 9.82 -5.52
CA GLU A 110 9.26 8.82 -6.49
C GLU A 110 8.83 9.24 -7.90
N GLU A 111 9.78 9.49 -8.79
CA GLU A 111 9.49 9.98 -10.14
C GLU A 111 8.72 8.95 -10.98
N GLU A 112 9.07 7.66 -10.89
CA GLU A 112 8.41 6.60 -11.63
C GLU A 112 6.96 6.40 -11.13
N ALA A 113 6.72 6.49 -9.82
CA ALA A 113 5.38 6.47 -9.27
C ALA A 113 4.52 7.64 -9.80
N GLN A 114 5.09 8.84 -9.91
CA GLN A 114 4.40 9.98 -10.50
C GLN A 114 4.09 9.78 -12.00
N ARG A 115 4.97 9.10 -12.75
CA ARG A 115 4.67 8.69 -14.15
C ARG A 115 3.47 7.75 -14.18
N CYS A 116 3.41 6.75 -13.30
CA CYS A 116 2.28 5.84 -13.16
C CYS A 116 0.97 6.57 -12.81
N GLU A 117 1.02 7.52 -11.88
CA GLU A 117 -0.12 8.39 -11.57
C GLU A 117 -0.63 9.12 -12.81
N GLY A 118 0.28 9.72 -13.58
CA GLY A 118 -0.06 10.42 -14.82
C GLY A 118 -0.75 9.52 -15.86
N ILE A 119 -0.40 8.24 -15.92
CA ILE A 119 -1.07 7.26 -16.79
C ILE A 119 -2.51 7.03 -16.32
N VAL A 120 -2.71 6.78 -15.04
CA VAL A 120 -4.05 6.57 -14.45
C VAL A 120 -4.92 7.83 -14.61
N GLN A 121 -4.37 9.01 -14.37
CA GLN A 121 -5.08 10.28 -14.52
C GLN A 121 -5.55 10.54 -15.96
N ARG A 122 -4.79 10.09 -16.96
CA ARG A 122 -5.13 10.22 -18.39
C ARG A 122 -5.91 9.05 -18.96
N SER A 123 -6.29 8.06 -18.13
CA SER A 123 -6.98 6.85 -18.59
C SER A 123 -8.34 7.10 -19.24
N GLY A 124 -9.03 8.18 -18.88
CA GLY A 124 -10.41 8.45 -19.25
C GLY A 124 -11.43 7.72 -18.36
N LEU A 125 -10.99 6.95 -17.36
CA LEU A 125 -11.82 6.34 -16.33
C LEU A 125 -11.92 7.28 -15.11
N ASP A 126 -12.87 7.01 -14.21
CA ASP A 126 -12.83 7.61 -12.87
C ASP A 126 -11.56 7.14 -12.16
N TRP A 127 -10.85 8.06 -11.53
CA TRP A 127 -9.59 7.73 -10.87
C TRP A 127 -9.42 8.44 -9.53
N THR A 128 -8.69 7.79 -8.64
CA THR A 128 -8.17 8.36 -7.40
C THR A 128 -6.75 7.86 -7.19
N VAL A 129 -5.85 8.74 -6.79
CA VAL A 129 -4.48 8.40 -6.38
C VAL A 129 -4.38 8.55 -4.87
N VAL A 130 -3.90 7.51 -4.21
CA VAL A 130 -3.58 7.47 -2.78
C VAL A 130 -2.07 7.43 -2.66
N ARG A 131 -1.45 8.60 -2.49
CA ARG A 131 0.00 8.79 -2.46
C ARG A 131 0.51 8.78 -1.04
N CYS A 132 1.36 7.82 -0.69
CA CYS A 132 1.82 7.57 0.66
C CYS A 132 3.35 7.60 0.77
N GLY A 133 3.86 7.98 1.94
CA GLY A 133 5.24 7.77 2.32
C GLY A 133 5.44 6.42 3.02
N TRP A 134 6.38 6.37 3.98
CA TRP A 134 6.69 5.18 4.77
C TRP A 134 5.52 4.77 5.65
N PHE A 135 5.25 3.45 5.73
CA PHE A 135 4.14 2.91 6.53
C PHE A 135 4.60 2.59 7.96
N ASN A 136 3.78 2.95 8.96
CA ASN A 136 3.97 2.53 10.34
C ASN A 136 4.10 1.00 10.43
N GLN A 137 3.29 0.25 9.68
CA GLN A 137 3.25 -1.21 9.71
C GLN A 137 4.50 -1.89 9.14
N ASN A 138 5.46 -1.15 8.60
CA ASN A 138 6.76 -1.72 8.29
C ASN A 138 7.49 -2.22 9.54
N PHE A 139 7.22 -1.61 10.70
CA PHE A 139 7.79 -2.02 12.00
C PHE A 139 7.07 -3.19 12.68
N SER A 140 5.91 -3.64 12.15
CA SER A 140 5.14 -4.75 12.73
C SER A 140 4.85 -5.90 11.77
N GLU A 141 5.02 -5.71 10.45
CA GLU A 141 4.54 -6.66 9.44
C GLU A 141 5.54 -6.92 8.29
N TYR A 142 6.78 -6.40 8.38
CA TYR A 142 7.79 -6.54 7.34
C TYR A 142 9.19 -6.62 7.96
N PHE A 143 10.26 -6.60 7.16
CA PHE A 143 11.64 -6.79 7.62
C PHE A 143 12.05 -5.91 8.81
N MET A 144 11.51 -4.70 8.94
CA MET A 144 11.78 -3.85 10.12
C MET A 144 11.15 -4.41 11.42
N ARG A 145 10.16 -5.33 11.34
CA ARG A 145 9.65 -6.04 12.51
C ARG A 145 10.74 -6.85 13.20
N ASP A 146 11.56 -7.55 12.41
CA ASP A 146 12.63 -8.38 12.96
C ASP A 146 13.71 -7.51 13.62
N MET A 147 14.00 -6.33 13.05
CA MET A 147 14.86 -5.32 13.71
C MET A 147 14.29 -4.87 15.05
N VAL A 148 12.97 -4.68 15.16
CA VAL A 148 12.31 -4.37 16.45
C VAL A 148 12.42 -5.55 17.40
N LEU A 149 12.24 -6.79 16.94
CA LEU A 149 12.41 -8.00 17.74
C LEU A 149 13.84 -8.16 18.26
N ASP A 150 14.83 -7.83 17.46
CA ASP A 150 16.26 -7.87 17.83
C ASP A 150 16.68 -6.69 18.74
N GLY A 151 15.78 -5.69 18.90
CA GLY A 151 16.03 -4.50 19.70
C GLY A 151 16.99 -3.49 19.06
N VAL A 152 17.27 -3.63 17.74
CA VAL A 152 18.16 -2.72 17.02
C VAL A 152 17.61 -2.42 15.62
N ILE A 153 17.26 -1.16 15.37
CA ILE A 153 16.91 -0.68 14.02
C ILE A 153 18.18 -0.14 13.37
N ALA A 154 18.79 -0.95 12.52
CA ALA A 154 20.04 -0.62 11.81
C ALA A 154 19.73 -0.21 10.37
N LEU A 155 19.75 1.09 10.06
CA LEU A 155 19.40 1.63 8.74
C LEU A 155 20.32 2.78 8.36
N PRO A 156 20.49 3.08 7.04
CA PRO A 156 21.09 4.30 6.58
C PRO A 156 20.31 5.51 7.10
N PHE A 157 20.99 6.47 7.69
CA PHE A 157 20.34 7.62 8.30
C PHE A 157 20.80 8.93 7.69
N SER A 158 19.90 9.60 7.01
CA SER A 158 20.14 10.90 6.38
C SER A 158 19.97 12.09 7.33
N GLY A 159 19.48 11.87 8.56
CA GLY A 159 19.15 12.94 9.52
C GLY A 159 17.76 13.57 9.31
N HIS A 160 17.04 13.16 8.28
CA HIS A 160 15.73 13.72 7.97
C HIS A 160 14.59 12.99 8.70
N ALA A 161 13.54 13.74 9.03
CA ALA A 161 12.32 13.19 9.57
C ALA A 161 11.32 12.88 8.45
N GLU A 162 10.51 11.85 8.64
CA GLU A 162 9.47 11.42 7.70
C GLU A 162 8.09 11.40 8.38
N PRO A 163 7.02 11.74 7.68
CA PRO A 163 5.67 11.66 8.22
C PRO A 163 5.08 10.27 7.98
N PHE A 164 5.53 9.28 8.73
CA PHE A 164 5.05 7.90 8.64
C PHE A 164 3.53 7.83 8.70
N VAL A 165 2.91 7.03 7.84
CA VAL A 165 1.45 6.92 7.72
C VAL A 165 0.95 5.55 8.16
N ASP A 166 -0.19 5.53 8.85
CA ASP A 166 -0.85 4.28 9.23
C ASP A 166 -1.55 3.63 8.03
N VAL A 167 -1.31 2.33 7.81
CA VAL A 167 -1.93 1.56 6.71
C VAL A 167 -3.46 1.49 6.87
N ASP A 168 -4.00 1.60 8.08
CA ASP A 168 -5.43 1.68 8.28
C ASP A 168 -6.04 2.96 7.76
N ASP A 169 -5.33 4.10 7.80
CA ASP A 169 -5.74 5.34 7.14
C ASP A 169 -5.69 5.19 5.61
N ILE A 170 -4.63 4.58 5.08
CA ILE A 170 -4.52 4.28 3.65
C ILE A 170 -5.70 3.43 3.18
N ALA A 171 -5.99 2.35 3.90
CA ALA A 171 -7.06 1.44 3.55
C ALA A 171 -8.45 2.09 3.65
N GLU A 172 -8.67 2.96 4.64
CA GLU A 172 -9.92 3.69 4.81
C GLU A 172 -10.14 4.70 3.68
N VAL A 173 -9.12 5.49 3.32
CA VAL A 173 -9.17 6.41 2.18
C VAL A 173 -9.40 5.67 0.86
N ALA A 174 -8.66 4.57 0.62
CA ALA A 174 -8.85 3.77 -0.59
C ALA A 174 -10.24 3.14 -0.65
N THR A 175 -10.77 2.65 0.48
CA THR A 175 -12.13 2.09 0.57
C THR A 175 -13.17 3.17 0.27
N ALA A 176 -13.06 4.35 0.83
CA ALA A 176 -13.95 5.48 0.55
C ALA A 176 -13.91 5.83 -0.94
N ALA A 177 -12.72 5.94 -1.53
CA ALA A 177 -12.54 6.22 -2.95
C ALA A 177 -13.17 5.16 -3.87
N LEU A 178 -13.15 3.89 -3.46
CA LEU A 178 -13.76 2.79 -4.21
C LEU A 178 -15.30 2.76 -4.10
N SER A 179 -15.85 3.12 -2.93
CA SER A 179 -17.25 2.86 -2.58
C SER A 179 -18.13 4.10 -2.40
N GLU A 180 -17.56 5.29 -2.30
CA GLU A 180 -18.28 6.52 -2.00
C GLU A 180 -18.12 7.56 -3.12
N PRO A 181 -19.06 8.50 -3.30
CA PRO A 181 -18.92 9.59 -4.26
C PRO A 181 -17.97 10.67 -3.75
N GLY A 182 -17.48 11.52 -4.67
CA GLY A 182 -16.70 12.72 -4.33
C GLY A 182 -15.17 12.52 -4.37
N HIS A 183 -14.68 11.33 -4.66
CA HIS A 183 -13.26 11.01 -4.69
C HIS A 183 -12.66 10.97 -6.11
N SER A 184 -13.50 11.01 -7.16
CA SER A 184 -13.04 11.01 -8.56
C SER A 184 -12.18 12.24 -8.88
N GLY A 185 -11.07 12.02 -9.61
CA GLY A 185 -10.13 13.07 -10.00
C GLY A 185 -9.30 13.64 -8.84
N LYS A 186 -9.14 12.90 -7.75
CA LYS A 186 -8.40 13.35 -6.57
C LYS A 186 -7.05 12.64 -6.41
N VAL A 187 -6.07 13.43 -6.00
CA VAL A 187 -4.83 12.93 -5.39
C VAL A 187 -4.92 13.23 -3.91
N TYR A 188 -4.90 12.18 -3.11
CA TYR A 188 -4.79 12.26 -1.66
C TYR A 188 -3.36 11.90 -1.27
N GLU A 189 -2.61 12.90 -0.84
CA GLU A 189 -1.28 12.70 -0.28
C GLU A 189 -1.43 12.46 1.22
N LEU A 190 -1.12 11.24 1.67
CA LEU A 190 -1.37 10.79 3.03
C LEU A 190 -0.10 10.82 3.86
N THR A 191 -0.20 11.40 5.04
CA THR A 191 0.85 11.40 6.06
C THR A 191 0.23 11.10 7.41
N GLY A 192 1.07 10.69 8.36
CA GLY A 192 0.73 10.81 9.77
C GLY A 192 0.70 12.26 10.23
N PRO A 193 0.36 12.52 11.49
CA PRO A 193 0.21 13.88 12.04
C PRO A 193 1.53 14.53 12.46
N GLU A 194 2.65 13.80 12.43
CA GLU A 194 3.95 14.24 12.94
C GLU A 194 5.10 13.81 12.03
N LEU A 195 6.18 14.57 12.05
CA LEU A 195 7.44 14.23 11.41
C LEU A 195 8.30 13.49 12.43
N LEU A 196 8.75 12.27 12.09
CA LEU A 196 9.53 11.41 12.98
C LEU A 196 10.85 11.01 12.36
N THR A 197 11.92 11.13 13.12
CA THR A 197 13.21 10.52 12.83
C THR A 197 13.24 9.06 13.30
N PHE A 198 14.13 8.24 12.75
CA PHE A 198 14.28 6.85 13.23
C PHE A 198 14.68 6.73 14.70
N PRO A 199 15.52 7.61 15.30
CA PRO A 199 15.72 7.62 16.75
C PRO A 199 14.42 7.81 17.54
N GLU A 200 13.57 8.78 17.17
CA GLU A 200 12.28 9.02 17.84
C GLU A 200 11.32 7.83 17.67
N ILE A 201 11.33 7.18 16.50
CA ILE A 201 10.58 5.93 16.27
C ILE A 201 11.08 4.83 17.20
N ALA A 202 12.38 4.63 17.34
CA ALA A 202 12.94 3.63 18.23
C ALA A 202 12.52 3.86 19.69
N GLU A 203 12.48 5.12 20.15
CA GLU A 203 11.97 5.48 21.47
C GLU A 203 10.49 5.16 21.65
N LYS A 204 9.65 5.50 20.64
CA LYS A 204 8.20 5.19 20.65
C LYS A 204 7.97 3.67 20.69
N LEU A 205 8.70 2.90 19.87
CA LEU A 205 8.64 1.44 19.83
C LEU A 205 9.12 0.82 21.14
N SER A 206 10.20 1.35 21.75
CA SER A 206 10.68 0.90 23.08
C SER A 206 9.61 1.01 24.14
N ARG A 207 8.91 2.16 24.19
CA ARG A 207 7.80 2.36 25.14
C ARG A 207 6.66 1.38 24.92
N ALA A 208 6.28 1.16 23.66
CA ALA A 208 5.15 0.28 23.32
C ALA A 208 5.49 -1.20 23.55
N ALA A 209 6.68 -1.64 23.18
CA ALA A 209 7.13 -3.03 23.33
C ALA A 209 7.56 -3.38 24.78
N GLY A 210 7.68 -2.39 25.67
CA GLY A 210 8.12 -2.59 27.06
C GLY A 210 9.56 -3.09 27.19
N ARG A 211 10.40 -2.86 26.16
CA ARG A 211 11.82 -3.26 26.11
C ARG A 211 12.63 -2.27 25.31
N GLU A 212 13.93 -2.28 25.47
CA GLU A 212 14.80 -1.40 24.71
C GLU A 212 14.79 -1.77 23.20
N VAL A 213 14.53 -0.77 22.38
CA VAL A 213 14.74 -0.77 20.92
C VAL A 213 15.57 0.47 20.63
N ARG A 214 16.77 0.30 20.09
CA ARG A 214 17.66 1.42 19.80
C ARG A 214 17.82 1.60 18.28
N PHE A 215 18.01 2.82 17.87
CA PHE A 215 18.43 3.12 16.50
C PHE A 215 19.96 3.07 16.39
N GLN A 216 20.46 2.41 15.35
CA GLN A 216 21.88 2.36 15.03
C GLN A 216 22.08 2.83 13.59
N PRO A 217 22.66 4.04 13.37
CA PRO A 217 22.99 4.46 12.02
C PRO A 217 24.09 3.56 11.45
N ILE A 218 23.89 3.13 10.21
CA ILE A 218 24.88 2.37 9.43
C ILE A 218 25.13 3.09 8.10
N THR A 219 26.22 2.77 7.43
CA THR A 219 26.51 3.29 6.10
C THR A 219 25.62 2.61 5.06
N ARG A 220 25.51 3.24 3.88
CA ARG A 220 24.83 2.63 2.73
C ARG A 220 25.45 1.29 2.33
N GLU A 221 26.78 1.24 2.35
CA GLU A 221 27.56 0.05 2.01
C GLU A 221 27.27 -1.09 2.97
N GLU A 222 27.25 -0.84 4.29
CA GLU A 222 26.89 -1.83 5.33
C GLU A 222 25.45 -2.32 5.16
N PHE A 223 24.53 -1.42 4.80
CA PHE A 223 23.12 -1.79 4.56
C PHE A 223 22.97 -2.74 3.37
N VAL A 224 23.56 -2.37 2.22
CA VAL A 224 23.51 -3.18 0.99
C VAL A 224 24.21 -4.53 1.22
N GLU A 225 25.39 -4.54 1.88
CA GLU A 225 26.09 -5.77 2.20
C GLU A 225 25.25 -6.68 3.11
N GLY A 226 24.58 -6.12 4.12
CA GLY A 226 23.66 -6.84 5.00
C GLY A 226 22.54 -7.52 4.22
N LEU A 227 21.85 -6.81 3.34
CA LEU A 227 20.78 -7.36 2.51
C LEU A 227 21.27 -8.50 1.58
N VAL A 228 22.45 -8.33 1.00
CA VAL A 228 23.07 -9.37 0.14
C VAL A 228 23.42 -10.61 0.96
N ASN A 229 23.98 -10.45 2.15
CA ASN A 229 24.33 -11.56 3.04
C ASN A 229 23.11 -12.34 3.51
N GLU A 230 21.96 -11.68 3.65
CA GLU A 230 20.66 -12.31 3.94
C GLU A 230 19.99 -12.91 2.69
N SER A 231 20.69 -12.93 1.55
CA SER A 231 20.20 -13.48 0.28
C SER A 231 18.93 -12.80 -0.25
N VAL A 232 18.76 -11.50 0.05
CA VAL A 232 17.67 -10.69 -0.51
C VAL A 232 17.84 -10.60 -2.03
N PRO A 233 16.76 -10.82 -2.83
CA PRO A 233 16.84 -10.69 -4.29
C PRO A 233 17.39 -9.32 -4.74
N LYS A 234 18.24 -9.34 -5.77
CA LYS A 234 18.94 -8.13 -6.23
C LYS A 234 18.00 -6.95 -6.52
N GLU A 235 16.87 -7.22 -7.15
CA GLU A 235 15.88 -6.20 -7.50
C GLU A 235 15.30 -5.52 -6.25
N LEU A 236 15.16 -6.27 -5.16
CA LEU A 236 14.69 -5.73 -3.88
C LEU A 236 15.82 -4.98 -3.15
N VAL A 237 17.07 -5.44 -3.26
CA VAL A 237 18.24 -4.70 -2.76
C VAL A 237 18.35 -3.34 -3.46
N ASP A 238 18.26 -3.31 -4.79
CA ASP A 238 18.33 -2.08 -5.58
C ASP A 238 17.19 -1.11 -5.21
N LEU A 239 15.98 -1.63 -5.00
CA LEU A 239 14.83 -0.83 -4.56
C LEU A 239 15.04 -0.24 -3.17
N LEU A 240 15.43 -1.06 -2.19
CA LEU A 240 15.66 -0.59 -0.82
C LEU A 240 16.81 0.42 -0.75
N ASP A 241 17.89 0.19 -1.48
CA ASP A 241 18.99 1.15 -1.61
C ASP A 241 18.50 2.49 -2.20
N TYR A 242 17.69 2.46 -3.24
CA TYR A 242 17.08 3.65 -3.82
C TYR A 242 16.20 4.39 -2.80
N LEU A 243 15.30 3.69 -2.12
CA LEU A 243 14.37 4.29 -1.16
C LEU A 243 15.10 4.93 0.03
N PHE A 244 16.08 4.24 0.63
CA PHE A 244 16.82 4.74 1.78
C PHE A 244 17.86 5.79 1.45
N THR A 245 18.38 5.82 0.22
CA THR A 245 19.45 6.74 -0.18
C THR A 245 18.92 7.97 -0.92
N PHE A 246 17.94 7.78 -1.83
CA PHE A 246 17.49 8.85 -2.72
C PHE A 246 16.12 9.41 -2.37
N VAL A 247 15.22 8.61 -1.82
CA VAL A 247 13.88 9.09 -1.45
C VAL A 247 13.85 9.66 -0.03
N LEU A 248 14.64 9.07 0.88
CA LEU A 248 14.79 9.52 2.28
C LEU A 248 15.83 10.66 2.39
N ASP A 249 15.74 11.67 1.56
CA ASP A 249 16.68 12.81 1.49
C ASP A 249 16.11 14.13 2.06
N GLY A 250 14.94 14.04 2.70
CA GLY A 250 14.22 15.19 3.27
C GLY A 250 13.19 15.81 2.33
N ARG A 251 13.11 15.38 1.05
CA ARG A 251 12.09 15.88 0.10
C ARG A 251 10.67 15.68 0.57
N ASN A 252 10.43 14.67 1.38
CA ASN A 252 9.13 14.31 1.94
C ASN A 252 8.90 14.82 3.37
N ALA A 253 9.83 15.60 3.94
CA ALA A 253 9.78 16.08 5.31
C ALA A 253 8.75 17.21 5.51
N TYR A 254 7.49 16.95 5.16
CA TYR A 254 6.36 17.85 5.37
C TYR A 254 5.05 17.06 5.56
N LEU A 255 4.11 17.64 6.29
CA LEU A 255 2.79 17.07 6.52
C LEU A 255 1.84 17.40 5.36
N ALA A 256 0.92 16.50 5.07
CA ALA A 256 -0.12 16.67 4.08
C ALA A 256 -1.51 16.37 4.69
N ASP A 257 -2.55 16.93 4.10
CA ASP A 257 -3.93 16.92 4.61
C ASP A 257 -4.81 15.82 3.98
N GLY A 258 -4.21 14.88 3.26
CA GLY A 258 -4.96 13.92 2.45
C GLY A 258 -5.94 13.05 3.24
N VAL A 259 -5.60 12.64 4.46
CA VAL A 259 -6.51 11.87 5.34
C VAL A 259 -7.70 12.73 5.73
N GLU A 260 -7.46 13.95 6.18
CA GLU A 260 -8.53 14.88 6.61
C GLU A 260 -9.45 15.25 5.44
N ARG A 261 -8.89 15.52 4.27
CA ARG A 261 -9.67 15.83 3.05
C ARG A 261 -10.51 14.63 2.57
N ALA A 262 -10.03 13.42 2.75
CA ALA A 262 -10.73 12.22 2.32
C ALA A 262 -11.78 11.75 3.33
N LEU A 263 -11.48 11.84 4.64
CA LEU A 263 -12.24 11.18 5.70
C LEU A 263 -12.88 12.14 6.71
N GLY A 264 -12.56 13.44 6.66
CA GLY A 264 -13.08 14.44 7.61
C GLY A 264 -12.56 14.27 9.05
N ARG A 265 -11.47 13.56 9.25
CA ARG A 265 -10.81 13.33 10.53
C ARG A 265 -9.29 13.43 10.41
N PRO A 266 -8.56 13.70 11.51
CA PRO A 266 -7.10 13.66 11.49
C PRO A 266 -6.58 12.23 11.24
N PRO A 267 -5.33 12.08 10.74
CA PRO A 267 -4.65 10.79 10.62
C PRO A 267 -4.34 10.18 12.00
N ARG A 268 -4.17 8.86 12.03
CA ARG A 268 -3.69 8.13 13.22
C ARG A 268 -2.24 8.47 13.50
N ASP A 269 -1.90 8.65 14.79
CA ASP A 269 -0.53 8.89 15.22
C ASP A 269 0.26 7.58 15.39
N PHE A 270 1.60 7.72 15.43
CA PHE A 270 2.50 6.58 15.56
C PHE A 270 2.41 5.89 16.92
N ASP A 271 2.15 6.63 18.02
CA ASP A 271 1.99 6.04 19.35
C ASP A 271 0.75 5.15 19.44
N THR A 272 -0.34 5.53 18.76
CA THR A 272 -1.55 4.71 18.63
C THR A 272 -1.23 3.42 17.86
N PHE A 273 -0.57 3.52 16.71
CA PHE A 273 -0.10 2.35 15.96
C PHE A 273 0.77 1.44 16.81
N ALA A 274 1.80 2.00 17.48
CA ALA A 274 2.76 1.22 18.24
C ALA A 274 2.10 0.47 19.42
N ARG A 275 1.19 1.12 20.15
CA ARG A 275 0.40 0.49 21.20
C ARG A 275 -0.49 -0.64 20.67
N ASP A 276 -1.20 -0.40 19.58
CA ASP A 276 -2.12 -1.38 19.01
C ASP A 276 -1.37 -2.57 18.41
N ALA A 277 -0.21 -2.34 17.79
CA ALA A 277 0.69 -3.38 17.32
C ALA A 277 1.24 -4.23 18.49
N ALA A 278 1.72 -3.60 19.57
CA ALA A 278 2.17 -4.31 20.76
C ALA A 278 1.07 -5.21 21.34
N ALA A 279 -0.18 -4.72 21.38
CA ALA A 279 -1.31 -5.49 21.89
C ALA A 279 -1.61 -6.77 21.08
N THR A 280 -1.16 -6.87 19.82
CA THR A 280 -1.26 -8.10 19.02
C THR A 280 -0.20 -9.15 19.38
N GLY A 281 0.80 -8.82 20.18
CA GLY A 281 1.95 -9.69 20.46
C GLY A 281 2.95 -9.79 19.31
N CYS A 282 2.87 -8.92 18.28
CA CYS A 282 3.72 -9.01 17.10
C CYS A 282 5.22 -8.87 17.41
N TRP A 283 5.56 -8.34 18.58
CA TRP A 283 6.93 -8.21 19.08
C TRP A 283 7.27 -9.13 20.26
N ASP A 284 6.35 -10.03 20.66
CA ASP A 284 6.54 -10.92 21.82
C ASP A 284 7.23 -12.24 21.48
N SER A 285 7.18 -12.68 20.20
CA SER A 285 7.71 -13.96 19.78
C SER A 285 8.86 -13.82 18.78
N GLN A 286 9.85 -14.72 18.90
CA GLN A 286 10.93 -14.91 17.91
C GLN A 286 10.52 -15.84 16.76
N GLU A 287 9.23 -16.04 16.47
CA GLU A 287 8.84 -16.78 15.29
C GLU A 287 9.11 -15.92 14.04
N PRO A 288 9.89 -16.43 13.05
CA PRO A 288 10.11 -15.73 11.81
C PRO A 288 8.78 -15.50 11.09
N LEU A 289 8.68 -14.37 10.39
CA LEU A 289 7.52 -14.08 9.53
C LEU A 289 7.35 -15.26 8.56
N LYS A 290 6.21 -15.95 8.63
CA LYS A 290 5.79 -16.83 7.53
C LYS A 290 5.64 -15.95 6.31
N ASP A 291 6.43 -16.23 5.27
CA ASP A 291 6.49 -15.49 4.02
C ASP A 291 5.09 -15.00 3.62
N ALA A 292 4.89 -13.70 3.66
CA ALA A 292 3.76 -13.07 3.03
C ALA A 292 3.99 -13.13 1.53
N ALA A 293 3.57 -14.25 0.95
CA ALA A 293 3.58 -14.52 -0.48
C ALA A 293 2.66 -13.58 -1.24
#